data_be2f8332efa446edb1d46bb6e9ec46f3
#
_entry.id   be2f8332efa446edb1d46bb6e9ec46f3
#
_cell.length_a   1.000
_cell.length_b   1.000
_cell.length_c   1.000
_cell.angle_alpha   90.00
_cell.angle_beta   90.00
_cell.angle_gamma   90.00
#
_symmetry.space_group_name_H-M   'P 1'
#
loop_
_entity.id
_entity.type
_entity.pdbx_description
1 polymer ?
#
loop_
_entity_poly.entity_id
_entity_poly.type
_entity_poly.pdbx_seq_one_letter_code
_entity_poly.pdbx_strand_id
1 'polypeptide(L)'
;FKGYRPVVDPTAFVHPQAAVTGNVIIGKDVYIGPGAAIRGDWGQIVIEDGCNVQENCTIHMFPGVTVRLKEGAHIGHGAIVHGATIGRNCLIGMNSVIMDGVEVGDECIVGALSFIKTGEKIPRRTVVAGNPAKVLKEVSDEMLRWKTEGTAIYQALPEEMRKYWKEARTPVEYKFDEPAENKVGESAAGYGYGKRNFTIEDYLQMEADSILKHEYYNGEIFLMAGTRMDHNIITSNLMFRLGAKLENSPCQPFGSDLRIYVEKHDLFTYPDLSIVCGELVTRDNDQFNLMNPSAIIEVLSPSTKDYDRGDKFELYKGLSTLREYVLIDSRSVLVEQFVKNTNGEWTFQKYSQVEDILLMETTGVSLSLEEIYARTQFPKLTR
;
A
#
# COMPACT_ATOMS: atom_id res chain seq x y z
N PHE A 1 -32.04 -15.74 -10.53
CA PHE A 1 -32.58 -14.70 -11.40
C PHE A 1 -33.00 -15.31 -12.74
N LYS A 2 -34.22 -15.09 -13.21
CA LYS A 2 -34.78 -15.67 -14.47
C LYS A 2 -34.59 -17.20 -14.60
N GLY A 3 -34.73 -17.95 -13.51
CA GLY A 3 -34.57 -19.40 -13.48
C GLY A 3 -33.12 -19.89 -13.34
N TYR A 4 -32.12 -19.03 -13.48
CA TYR A 4 -30.73 -19.37 -13.25
C TYR A 4 -30.38 -19.31 -11.76
N ARG A 5 -29.58 -20.26 -11.32
CA ARG A 5 -28.91 -20.26 -10.01
C ARG A 5 -27.42 -20.41 -10.24
N PRO A 6 -26.58 -19.66 -9.51
CA PRO A 6 -25.15 -19.88 -9.56
C PRO A 6 -24.77 -21.33 -9.25
N VAL A 7 -23.84 -21.88 -10.01
CA VAL A 7 -23.24 -23.20 -9.80
C VAL A 7 -21.85 -22.97 -9.23
N VAL A 8 -21.61 -23.50 -8.04
CA VAL A 8 -20.36 -23.30 -7.30
C VAL A 8 -19.76 -24.66 -6.98
N ASP A 9 -18.49 -24.88 -7.34
CA ASP A 9 -17.79 -26.10 -6.98
C ASP A 9 -17.67 -26.22 -5.45
N PRO A 10 -17.81 -27.42 -4.85
CA PRO A 10 -17.72 -27.60 -3.40
C PRO A 10 -16.38 -27.19 -2.78
N THR A 11 -15.29 -27.16 -3.57
CA THR A 11 -13.96 -26.72 -3.12
C THR A 11 -13.79 -25.22 -3.15
N ALA A 12 -14.66 -24.47 -3.83
CA ALA A 12 -14.64 -23.02 -3.84
C ALA A 12 -15.14 -22.41 -2.52
N PHE A 13 -14.71 -21.21 -2.21
CA PHE A 13 -15.24 -20.42 -1.11
C PHE A 13 -15.85 -19.11 -1.64
N VAL A 14 -17.13 -18.91 -1.37
CA VAL A 14 -17.83 -17.64 -1.65
C VAL A 14 -18.16 -17.01 -0.31
N HIS A 15 -17.57 -15.84 -0.05
CA HIS A 15 -17.80 -15.13 1.21
C HIS A 15 -19.30 -14.77 1.36
N PRO A 16 -19.90 -14.93 2.56
CA PRO A 16 -21.34 -14.64 2.76
C PRO A 16 -21.79 -13.22 2.40
N GLN A 17 -20.86 -12.25 2.40
CA GLN A 17 -21.12 -10.87 1.98
C GLN A 17 -20.88 -10.64 0.47
N ALA A 18 -20.52 -11.65 -0.29
CA ALA A 18 -20.43 -11.54 -1.75
C ALA A 18 -21.83 -11.72 -2.37
N ALA A 19 -22.14 -10.89 -3.39
CA ALA A 19 -23.39 -10.98 -4.14
C ALA A 19 -23.16 -11.74 -5.45
N VAL A 20 -23.54 -13.03 -5.49
CA VAL A 20 -23.44 -13.85 -6.71
C VAL A 20 -24.85 -14.18 -7.21
N THR A 21 -25.21 -13.72 -8.40
CA THR A 21 -26.58 -13.86 -8.94
C THR A 21 -26.60 -14.22 -10.43
N GLY A 22 -27.64 -14.96 -10.83
CA GLY A 22 -27.90 -15.29 -12.24
C GLY A 22 -27.08 -16.46 -12.79
N ASN A 23 -26.72 -16.42 -14.07
CA ASN A 23 -25.99 -17.45 -14.79
C ASN A 23 -24.47 -17.37 -14.50
N VAL A 24 -24.05 -17.85 -13.34
CA VAL A 24 -22.66 -17.84 -12.90
C VAL A 24 -22.19 -19.27 -12.64
N ILE A 25 -21.01 -19.62 -13.15
CA ILE A 25 -20.33 -20.89 -12.90
C ILE A 25 -18.99 -20.58 -12.24
N ILE A 26 -18.73 -21.18 -11.07
CA ILE A 26 -17.52 -21.01 -10.28
C ILE A 26 -16.85 -22.37 -10.14
N GLY A 27 -15.61 -22.50 -10.61
CA GLY A 27 -14.80 -23.69 -10.63
C GLY A 27 -14.17 -24.03 -9.27
N LYS A 28 -13.25 -25.01 -9.30
CA LYS A 28 -12.56 -25.55 -8.12
C LYS A 28 -11.59 -24.55 -7.52
N ASP A 29 -11.45 -24.61 -6.20
CA ASP A 29 -10.46 -23.84 -5.43
C ASP A 29 -10.48 -22.33 -5.73
N VAL A 30 -11.67 -21.82 -6.10
CA VAL A 30 -11.91 -20.39 -6.35
C VAL A 30 -12.24 -19.69 -5.04
N TYR A 31 -11.58 -18.54 -4.83
CA TYR A 31 -11.90 -17.63 -3.72
C TYR A 31 -12.70 -16.44 -4.23
N ILE A 32 -13.85 -16.16 -3.59
CA ILE A 32 -14.65 -14.93 -3.81
C ILE A 32 -14.72 -14.16 -2.50
N GLY A 33 -14.10 -12.98 -2.46
CA GLY A 33 -13.98 -12.11 -1.29
C GLY A 33 -15.26 -11.36 -0.92
N PRO A 34 -15.34 -10.79 0.31
CA PRO A 34 -16.46 -9.99 0.76
C PRO A 34 -16.71 -8.76 -0.14
N GLY A 35 -17.97 -8.40 -0.31
CA GLY A 35 -18.38 -7.27 -1.14
C GLY A 35 -18.21 -7.46 -2.65
N ALA A 36 -17.69 -8.60 -3.13
CA ALA A 36 -17.64 -8.88 -4.55
C ALA A 36 -19.05 -9.01 -5.13
N ALA A 37 -19.32 -8.34 -6.26
CA ALA A 37 -20.60 -8.35 -6.97
C ALA A 37 -20.43 -9.05 -8.33
N ILE A 38 -20.92 -10.28 -8.45
CA ILE A 38 -20.81 -11.12 -9.65
C ILE A 38 -22.22 -11.36 -10.19
N ARG A 39 -22.57 -10.64 -11.25
CA ARG A 39 -23.95 -10.57 -11.76
C ARG A 39 -24.06 -11.15 -13.16
N GLY A 40 -24.45 -12.44 -13.26
CA GLY A 40 -24.79 -13.12 -14.51
C GLY A 40 -26.27 -12.97 -14.90
N ASP A 41 -26.83 -11.76 -14.77
CA ASP A 41 -28.25 -11.47 -15.01
C ASP A 41 -28.55 -11.16 -16.49
N TRP A 42 -27.59 -10.69 -17.25
CA TRP A 42 -27.71 -10.38 -18.67
C TRP A 42 -26.94 -11.34 -19.59
N GLY A 43 -26.02 -12.12 -19.05
CA GLY A 43 -25.22 -13.09 -19.77
C GLY A 43 -24.64 -14.12 -18.83
N GLN A 44 -23.66 -14.87 -19.31
CA GLN A 44 -23.00 -15.90 -18.51
C GLN A 44 -21.68 -15.37 -17.95
N ILE A 45 -21.37 -15.75 -16.71
CA ILE A 45 -20.04 -15.58 -16.10
C ILE A 45 -19.46 -16.96 -15.83
N VAL A 46 -18.26 -17.22 -16.32
CA VAL A 46 -17.49 -18.45 -16.06
C VAL A 46 -16.20 -18.07 -15.37
N ILE A 47 -16.03 -18.54 -14.16
CA ILE A 47 -14.81 -18.39 -13.36
C ILE A 47 -14.20 -19.79 -13.25
N GLU A 48 -13.10 -20.00 -14.00
CA GLU A 48 -12.42 -21.29 -14.06
C GLU A 48 -11.64 -21.60 -12.77
N ASP A 49 -11.08 -22.80 -12.69
CA ASP A 49 -10.43 -23.33 -11.50
C ASP A 49 -9.28 -22.44 -10.99
N GLY A 50 -9.11 -22.36 -9.70
CA GLY A 50 -7.99 -21.66 -9.06
C GLY A 50 -7.99 -20.12 -9.23
N CYS A 51 -9.07 -19.54 -9.74
CA CYS A 51 -9.20 -18.08 -9.80
C CYS A 51 -9.44 -17.47 -8.42
N ASN A 52 -9.13 -16.18 -8.28
CA ASN A 52 -9.64 -15.40 -7.14
C ASN A 52 -10.26 -14.09 -7.61
N VAL A 53 -11.36 -13.71 -6.97
CA VAL A 53 -12.04 -12.43 -7.13
C VAL A 53 -12.07 -11.79 -5.76
N GLN A 54 -11.21 -10.81 -5.57
CA GLN A 54 -10.97 -10.22 -4.26
C GLN A 54 -12.10 -9.25 -3.85
N GLU A 55 -11.92 -8.62 -2.70
CA GLU A 55 -12.92 -7.79 -2.05
C GLU A 55 -13.38 -6.63 -2.95
N ASN A 56 -14.70 -6.38 -2.93
CA ASN A 56 -15.35 -5.27 -3.65
C ASN A 56 -15.16 -5.26 -5.18
N CYS A 57 -14.74 -6.38 -5.79
CA CYS A 57 -14.71 -6.51 -7.25
C CYS A 57 -16.11 -6.51 -7.84
N THR A 58 -16.25 -5.99 -9.07
CA THR A 58 -17.51 -6.07 -9.84
C THR A 58 -17.28 -6.82 -11.15
N ILE A 59 -18.04 -7.89 -11.38
CA ILE A 59 -18.03 -8.65 -12.63
C ILE A 59 -19.44 -8.61 -13.24
N HIS A 60 -19.55 -8.05 -14.44
CA HIS A 60 -20.81 -7.88 -15.15
C HIS A 60 -20.61 -7.88 -16.68
N MET A 61 -21.67 -7.74 -17.46
CA MET A 61 -21.63 -7.66 -18.92
C MET A 61 -22.90 -7.04 -19.50
N PHE A 62 -22.86 -6.72 -20.79
CA PHE A 62 -24.06 -6.45 -21.58
C PHE A 62 -24.81 -7.74 -21.97
N PRO A 63 -26.11 -7.63 -22.37
CA PRO A 63 -26.92 -8.78 -22.76
C PRO A 63 -26.27 -9.64 -23.86
N GLY A 64 -26.26 -10.96 -23.63
CA GLY A 64 -25.73 -11.94 -24.58
C GLY A 64 -24.21 -12.11 -24.58
N VAL A 65 -23.49 -11.38 -23.75
CA VAL A 65 -22.03 -11.49 -23.61
C VAL A 65 -21.67 -12.51 -22.52
N THR A 66 -20.58 -13.25 -22.72
CA THR A 66 -20.00 -14.12 -21.69
C THR A 66 -18.72 -13.49 -21.15
N VAL A 67 -18.66 -13.30 -19.85
CA VAL A 67 -17.40 -12.98 -19.16
C VAL A 67 -16.72 -14.29 -18.79
N ARG A 68 -15.42 -14.39 -19.06
CA ARG A 68 -14.63 -15.57 -18.73
C ARG A 68 -13.36 -15.17 -18.00
N LEU A 69 -13.19 -15.69 -16.80
CA LEU A 69 -11.91 -15.69 -16.10
C LEU A 69 -11.31 -17.08 -16.26
N LYS A 70 -10.21 -17.19 -16.99
CA LYS A 70 -9.54 -18.46 -17.22
C LYS A 70 -8.71 -18.86 -16.01
N GLU A 71 -8.37 -20.16 -15.94
CA GLU A 71 -7.66 -20.81 -14.85
C GLU A 71 -6.57 -19.93 -14.22
N GLY A 72 -6.59 -19.81 -12.88
CA GLY A 72 -5.62 -19.04 -12.10
C GLY A 72 -5.64 -17.53 -12.34
N ALA A 73 -6.70 -16.96 -12.97
CA ALA A 73 -6.84 -15.53 -13.08
C ALA A 73 -7.03 -14.89 -11.69
N HIS A 74 -6.29 -13.82 -11.42
CA HIS A 74 -6.23 -13.13 -10.15
C HIS A 74 -6.82 -11.73 -10.32
N ILE A 75 -7.98 -11.47 -9.74
CA ILE A 75 -8.69 -10.19 -9.84
C ILE A 75 -8.52 -9.43 -8.54
N GLY A 76 -7.66 -8.43 -8.55
CA GLY A 76 -7.30 -7.61 -7.38
C GLY A 76 -8.45 -6.76 -6.86
N HIS A 77 -8.38 -6.40 -5.58
CA HIS A 77 -9.41 -5.67 -4.82
C HIS A 77 -10.00 -4.49 -5.61
N GLY A 78 -11.32 -4.39 -5.62
CA GLY A 78 -12.04 -3.29 -6.23
C GLY A 78 -12.00 -3.24 -7.77
N ALA A 79 -11.38 -4.20 -8.44
CA ALA A 79 -11.33 -4.22 -9.91
C ALA A 79 -12.71 -4.45 -10.52
N ILE A 80 -12.94 -3.84 -11.70
CA ILE A 80 -14.15 -3.98 -12.48
C ILE A 80 -13.82 -4.73 -13.78
N VAL A 81 -14.47 -5.87 -14.00
CA VAL A 81 -14.38 -6.63 -15.25
C VAL A 81 -15.75 -6.65 -15.90
N HIS A 82 -15.88 -5.92 -17.01
CA HIS A 82 -17.14 -5.78 -17.72
C HIS A 82 -17.02 -6.35 -19.14
N GLY A 83 -17.77 -7.41 -19.44
CA GLY A 83 -17.85 -7.97 -20.79
C GLY A 83 -16.54 -8.50 -21.38
N ALA A 84 -15.57 -8.89 -20.55
CA ALA A 84 -14.21 -9.20 -20.97
C ALA A 84 -13.83 -10.68 -20.77
N THR A 85 -12.77 -11.11 -21.46
CA THR A 85 -12.11 -12.38 -21.22
C THR A 85 -10.73 -12.13 -20.62
N ILE A 86 -10.45 -12.73 -19.48
CA ILE A 86 -9.17 -12.68 -18.79
C ILE A 86 -8.46 -14.02 -18.98
N GLY A 87 -7.24 -13.98 -19.51
CA GLY A 87 -6.42 -15.14 -19.80
C GLY A 87 -5.96 -15.89 -18.56
N ARG A 88 -5.36 -17.08 -18.78
CA ARG A 88 -4.82 -17.92 -17.71
C ARG A 88 -3.70 -17.22 -16.98
N ASN A 89 -3.65 -17.44 -15.69
CA ASN A 89 -2.59 -16.95 -14.82
C ASN A 89 -2.32 -15.44 -14.96
N CYS A 90 -3.35 -14.64 -15.28
CA CYS A 90 -3.27 -13.18 -15.33
C CYS A 90 -3.38 -12.55 -13.95
N LEU A 91 -2.78 -11.39 -13.78
CA LEU A 91 -3.02 -10.48 -12.65
C LEU A 91 -3.75 -9.23 -13.17
N ILE A 92 -4.94 -8.98 -12.65
CA ILE A 92 -5.65 -7.70 -12.82
C ILE A 92 -5.44 -6.91 -11.55
N GLY A 93 -4.72 -5.80 -11.64
CA GLY A 93 -4.36 -4.97 -10.49
C GLY A 93 -5.56 -4.32 -9.82
N MET A 94 -5.39 -3.94 -8.57
CA MET A 94 -6.41 -3.32 -7.72
C MET A 94 -7.03 -2.09 -8.40
N ASN A 95 -8.37 -1.94 -8.27
CA ASN A 95 -9.15 -0.82 -8.83
C ASN A 95 -8.95 -0.59 -10.34
N SER A 96 -8.52 -1.60 -11.09
CA SER A 96 -8.48 -1.53 -12.56
C SER A 96 -9.87 -1.68 -13.15
N VAL A 97 -10.08 -1.08 -14.33
CA VAL A 97 -11.34 -1.18 -15.08
C VAL A 97 -11.05 -1.81 -16.44
N ILE A 98 -11.63 -2.98 -16.68
CA ILE A 98 -11.54 -3.74 -17.93
C ILE A 98 -12.89 -3.68 -18.63
N MET A 99 -12.91 -3.05 -19.80
CA MET A 99 -14.14 -2.77 -20.53
C MET A 99 -14.57 -3.92 -21.46
N ASP A 100 -15.75 -3.75 -22.07
CA ASP A 100 -16.39 -4.72 -22.93
C ASP A 100 -15.53 -5.15 -24.13
N GLY A 101 -15.59 -6.45 -24.43
CA GLY A 101 -14.89 -7.03 -25.58
C GLY A 101 -13.37 -7.05 -25.44
N VAL A 102 -12.83 -6.71 -24.28
CA VAL A 102 -11.40 -6.84 -24.00
C VAL A 102 -11.02 -8.32 -23.91
N GLU A 103 -9.92 -8.67 -24.56
CA GLU A 103 -9.28 -9.97 -24.46
C GLU A 103 -7.87 -9.77 -23.85
N VAL A 104 -7.69 -10.14 -22.60
CA VAL A 104 -6.36 -10.19 -21.96
C VAL A 104 -5.76 -11.57 -22.21
N GLY A 105 -4.62 -11.62 -22.90
CA GLY A 105 -3.90 -12.86 -23.18
C GLY A 105 -3.39 -13.53 -21.89
N ASP A 106 -2.96 -14.80 -22.00
CA ASP A 106 -2.46 -15.56 -20.84
C ASP A 106 -1.21 -14.90 -20.23
N GLU A 107 -1.02 -15.04 -18.92
CA GLU A 107 0.20 -14.60 -18.20
C GLU A 107 0.44 -13.07 -18.25
N CYS A 108 -0.60 -12.27 -18.47
CA CYS A 108 -0.51 -10.82 -18.47
C CYS A 108 -0.61 -10.24 -17.07
N ILE A 109 -0.02 -9.04 -16.90
CA ILE A 109 -0.13 -8.23 -15.69
C ILE A 109 -0.72 -6.88 -16.08
N VAL A 110 -1.89 -6.57 -15.54
CA VAL A 110 -2.52 -5.24 -15.61
C VAL A 110 -2.19 -4.52 -14.31
N GLY A 111 -1.49 -3.39 -14.39
CA GLY A 111 -1.14 -2.57 -13.23
C GLY A 111 -2.38 -2.03 -12.51
N ALA A 112 -2.26 -1.75 -11.22
CA ALA A 112 -3.35 -1.15 -10.45
C ALA A 112 -3.82 0.19 -11.06
N LEU A 113 -5.10 0.55 -10.84
CA LEU A 113 -5.73 1.78 -11.34
C LEU A 113 -5.72 1.94 -12.86
N SER A 114 -5.53 0.85 -13.60
CA SER A 114 -5.48 0.88 -15.07
C SER A 114 -6.87 0.88 -15.68
N PHE A 115 -7.01 1.54 -16.83
CA PHE A 115 -8.20 1.54 -17.65
C PHE A 115 -7.93 0.93 -19.02
N ILE A 116 -8.47 -0.29 -19.27
CA ILE A 116 -8.40 -0.97 -20.56
C ILE A 116 -9.67 -0.66 -21.36
N LYS A 117 -9.49 -0.03 -22.52
CA LYS A 117 -10.61 0.40 -23.35
C LYS A 117 -11.32 -0.77 -24.01
N THR A 118 -12.59 -0.54 -24.35
CA THR A 118 -13.44 -1.47 -25.09
C THR A 118 -12.73 -2.05 -26.32
N GLY A 119 -12.79 -3.39 -26.47
CA GLY A 119 -12.32 -4.13 -27.61
C GLY A 119 -10.81 -4.28 -27.72
N GLU A 120 -10.03 -3.81 -26.73
CA GLU A 120 -8.59 -3.99 -26.75
C GLU A 120 -8.20 -5.46 -26.59
N LYS A 121 -7.14 -5.84 -27.31
CA LYS A 121 -6.54 -7.17 -27.23
C LYS A 121 -5.11 -7.05 -26.70
N ILE A 122 -4.90 -7.55 -25.50
CA ILE A 122 -3.59 -7.57 -24.85
C ILE A 122 -2.90 -8.89 -25.18
N PRO A 123 -1.73 -8.88 -25.86
CA PRO A 123 -1.00 -10.10 -26.18
C PRO A 123 -0.56 -10.85 -24.91
N ARG A 124 -0.34 -12.16 -25.02
CA ARG A 124 0.20 -12.98 -23.95
C ARG A 124 1.49 -12.38 -23.37
N ARG A 125 1.72 -12.55 -22.05
CA ARG A 125 2.94 -12.11 -21.34
C ARG A 125 3.24 -10.61 -21.47
N THR A 126 2.21 -9.78 -21.41
CA THR A 126 2.36 -8.33 -21.54
C THR A 126 2.01 -7.64 -20.23
N VAL A 127 2.84 -6.70 -19.82
CA VAL A 127 2.54 -5.74 -18.74
C VAL A 127 1.90 -4.52 -19.36
N VAL A 128 0.69 -4.17 -18.89
CA VAL A 128 -0.01 -2.95 -19.27
C VAL A 128 -0.39 -2.15 -18.05
N ALA A 129 -0.28 -0.82 -18.10
CA ALA A 129 -0.74 0.05 -17.01
C ALA A 129 -1.09 1.45 -17.48
N GLY A 130 -1.82 2.18 -16.64
CA GLY A 130 -2.19 3.58 -16.83
C GLY A 130 -3.65 3.79 -17.23
N ASN A 131 -4.06 5.06 -17.37
CA ASN A 131 -5.39 5.49 -17.79
C ASN A 131 -5.30 6.50 -18.95
N PRO A 132 -5.56 6.09 -20.20
CA PRO A 132 -5.77 4.71 -20.66
C PRO A 132 -4.49 3.87 -20.56
N ALA A 133 -4.67 2.56 -20.38
CA ALA A 133 -3.53 1.65 -20.26
C ALA A 133 -2.71 1.58 -21.54
N LYS A 134 -1.39 1.40 -21.37
CA LYS A 134 -0.44 1.20 -22.45
C LYS A 134 0.41 -0.02 -22.15
N VAL A 135 0.91 -0.67 -23.19
CA VAL A 135 1.94 -1.70 -23.06
C VAL A 135 3.21 -1.05 -22.50
N LEU A 136 3.72 -1.60 -21.42
CA LEU A 136 4.94 -1.14 -20.77
C LEU A 136 6.13 -2.02 -21.13
N LYS A 137 5.99 -3.33 -20.94
CA LYS A 137 7.05 -4.33 -21.16
C LYS A 137 6.49 -5.75 -21.27
N GLU A 138 7.32 -6.70 -21.58
CA GLU A 138 7.02 -8.12 -21.48
C GLU A 138 7.06 -8.57 -20.00
N VAL A 139 6.22 -9.55 -19.65
CA VAL A 139 6.26 -10.20 -18.32
C VAL A 139 7.49 -11.13 -18.28
N SER A 140 8.45 -10.84 -17.41
CA SER A 140 9.61 -11.70 -17.20
C SER A 140 9.23 -13.00 -16.48
N ASP A 141 10.10 -14.01 -16.55
CA ASP A 141 9.88 -15.28 -15.83
C ASP A 141 9.85 -15.08 -14.31
N GLU A 142 10.57 -14.09 -13.80
CA GLU A 142 10.58 -13.74 -12.39
C GLU A 142 9.23 -13.12 -11.98
N MET A 143 8.72 -12.15 -12.73
CA MET A 143 7.39 -11.57 -12.52
C MET A 143 6.30 -12.63 -12.57
N LEU A 144 6.42 -13.59 -13.51
CA LEU A 144 5.46 -14.67 -13.64
C LEU A 144 5.53 -15.63 -12.44
N ARG A 145 6.72 -15.97 -11.96
CA ARG A 145 6.89 -16.77 -10.74
C ARG A 145 6.24 -16.08 -9.53
N TRP A 146 6.60 -14.84 -9.31
CA TRP A 146 6.02 -14.03 -8.22
C TRP A 146 4.48 -14.00 -8.28
N LYS A 147 3.92 -13.72 -9.46
CA LYS A 147 2.46 -13.71 -9.65
C LYS A 147 1.86 -15.09 -9.35
N THR A 148 2.46 -16.15 -9.82
CA THR A 148 1.97 -17.53 -9.63
C THR A 148 2.01 -17.93 -8.16
N GLU A 149 3.09 -17.60 -7.44
CA GLU A 149 3.21 -17.82 -5.99
C GLU A 149 2.13 -17.04 -5.23
N GLY A 150 1.90 -15.76 -5.57
CA GLY A 150 0.82 -14.96 -4.99
C GLY A 150 -0.57 -15.55 -5.26
N THR A 151 -0.78 -16.14 -6.44
CA THR A 151 -2.05 -16.81 -6.76
C THR A 151 -2.23 -18.09 -5.95
N ALA A 152 -1.15 -18.86 -5.73
CA ALA A 152 -1.20 -20.09 -4.93
C ALA A 152 -1.66 -19.82 -3.47
N ILE A 153 -1.34 -18.68 -2.90
CA ILE A 153 -1.84 -18.25 -1.58
C ILE A 153 -3.38 -18.16 -1.61
N TYR A 154 -3.95 -17.53 -2.63
CA TYR A 154 -5.40 -17.41 -2.78
C TYR A 154 -6.08 -18.74 -3.15
N GLN A 155 -5.36 -19.69 -3.77
CA GLN A 155 -5.88 -21.04 -4.06
C GLN A 155 -5.94 -21.90 -2.80
N ALA A 156 -5.10 -21.66 -1.81
CA ALA A 156 -5.18 -22.31 -0.49
C ALA A 156 -6.27 -21.69 0.41
N LEU A 157 -6.59 -20.41 0.20
CA LEU A 157 -7.50 -19.65 1.05
C LEU A 157 -8.93 -20.24 1.18
N PRO A 158 -9.57 -20.84 0.15
CA PRO A 158 -10.88 -21.49 0.30
C PRO A 158 -10.94 -22.54 1.40
N GLU A 159 -9.90 -23.38 1.52
CA GLU A 159 -9.83 -24.40 2.57
C GLU A 159 -9.63 -23.75 3.95
N GLU A 160 -8.73 -22.79 4.06
CA GLU A 160 -8.47 -22.05 5.29
C GLU A 160 -9.72 -21.29 5.77
N MET A 161 -10.41 -20.62 4.85
CA MET A 161 -11.64 -19.90 5.18
C MET A 161 -12.73 -20.83 5.67
N ARG A 162 -12.94 -22.00 5.06
CA ARG A 162 -13.89 -22.99 5.56
C ARG A 162 -13.56 -23.49 6.97
N LYS A 163 -12.27 -23.59 7.28
CA LYS A 163 -11.79 -24.13 8.56
C LYS A 163 -11.77 -23.09 9.68
N TYR A 164 -11.37 -21.87 9.39
CA TYR A 164 -11.03 -20.88 10.40
C TYR A 164 -11.93 -19.64 10.40
N TRP A 165 -12.61 -19.34 9.29
CA TRP A 165 -13.43 -18.14 9.22
C TRP A 165 -14.60 -18.20 10.20
N LYS A 166 -14.79 -17.11 10.94
CA LYS A 166 -15.92 -16.91 11.84
C LYS A 166 -16.44 -15.50 11.67
N GLU A 167 -17.76 -15.37 11.71
CA GLU A 167 -18.38 -14.05 11.71
C GLU A 167 -17.93 -13.26 12.95
N ALA A 168 -17.58 -11.99 12.75
CA ALA A 168 -17.23 -11.10 13.85
C ALA A 168 -18.42 -10.93 14.79
N ARG A 169 -18.21 -11.18 16.07
CA ARG A 169 -19.19 -10.90 17.12
C ARG A 169 -18.79 -9.63 17.83
N THR A 170 -19.75 -8.77 18.15
CA THR A 170 -19.52 -7.63 19.03
C THR A 170 -19.10 -8.19 20.39
N PRO A 171 -17.87 -7.93 20.89
CA PRO A 171 -17.46 -8.39 22.20
C PRO A 171 -18.31 -7.67 23.28
N VAL A 172 -18.82 -8.44 24.25
CA VAL A 172 -19.55 -7.90 25.40
C VAL A 172 -18.63 -7.13 26.33
N GLU A 173 -17.35 -7.47 26.35
CA GLU A 173 -16.25 -6.73 26.99
C GLU A 173 -15.00 -6.89 26.14
N TYR A 174 -14.40 -5.77 25.72
CA TYR A 174 -13.08 -5.73 25.12
C TYR A 174 -12.07 -5.41 26.22
N LYS A 175 -11.36 -6.41 26.71
CA LYS A 175 -10.15 -6.17 27.50
C LYS A 175 -8.99 -6.15 26.50
N PHE A 176 -8.28 -5.04 26.43
CA PHE A 176 -6.93 -5.04 25.87
C PHE A 176 -6.11 -5.91 26.82
N ASP A 177 -5.88 -7.15 26.47
CA ASP A 177 -4.87 -7.95 27.16
C ASP A 177 -3.53 -7.23 27.00
N GLU A 178 -2.80 -7.12 28.10
CA GLU A 178 -1.44 -6.58 28.05
C GLU A 178 -0.65 -7.36 26.99
N PRO A 179 0.24 -6.67 26.23
CA PRO A 179 0.97 -7.30 25.15
C PRO A 179 1.69 -8.52 25.68
N ALA A 180 1.37 -9.69 25.13
CA ALA A 180 2.15 -10.89 25.34
C ALA A 180 3.59 -10.58 24.94
N GLU A 181 4.52 -10.86 25.85
CA GLU A 181 5.95 -10.62 25.68
C GLU A 181 6.43 -11.06 24.30
N ASN A 182 7.00 -10.11 23.58
CA ASN A 182 7.93 -10.25 22.47
C ASN A 182 7.70 -11.40 21.47
N LYS A 183 6.81 -11.16 20.53
CA LYS A 183 7.08 -11.51 19.14
C LYS A 183 7.17 -10.22 18.35
N VAL A 184 8.37 -9.86 17.95
CA VAL A 184 8.69 -8.75 17.09
C VAL A 184 7.71 -8.74 15.90
N GLY A 185 6.92 -7.69 15.87
CA GLY A 185 6.33 -7.00 14.75
C GLY A 185 5.62 -7.81 13.66
N GLU A 186 4.32 -7.91 13.75
CA GLU A 186 3.54 -7.76 12.53
C GLU A 186 3.46 -6.25 12.25
N SER A 187 4.34 -5.79 11.34
CA SER A 187 4.33 -4.43 10.84
C SER A 187 2.99 -4.12 10.21
N ALA A 188 2.49 -2.93 10.45
CA ALA A 188 1.31 -2.40 9.79
C ALA A 188 1.41 -2.63 8.28
N ALA A 189 0.61 -3.57 7.81
CA ALA A 189 0.18 -3.82 6.44
C ALA A 189 1.04 -3.26 5.29
N GLY A 190 2.33 -3.62 5.25
CA GLY A 190 3.01 -3.78 3.99
C GLY A 190 2.80 -5.23 3.56
N TYR A 191 2.40 -5.48 2.33
CA TYR A 191 2.42 -6.82 1.78
C TYR A 191 3.88 -7.29 1.76
N GLY A 192 4.30 -8.00 2.82
CA GLY A 192 5.59 -8.65 2.86
C GLY A 192 5.65 -9.66 1.71
N TYR A 193 6.65 -9.55 0.87
CA TYR A 193 7.03 -10.64 -0.03
C TYR A 193 7.49 -11.79 0.88
N GLY A 194 6.63 -12.75 1.16
CA GLY A 194 6.72 -13.80 2.16
C GLY A 194 8.15 -14.15 2.59
N LYS A 195 8.38 -14.47 3.86
CA LYS A 195 9.67 -14.69 4.52
C LYS A 195 10.74 -15.29 3.62
N ARG A 196 11.44 -14.45 2.88
CA ARG A 196 12.70 -14.72 2.24
C ARG A 196 13.71 -13.80 2.89
N ASN A 197 14.86 -14.30 3.27
CA ASN A 197 15.97 -13.45 3.69
C ASN A 197 16.56 -12.82 2.42
N PHE A 198 15.97 -11.70 1.96
CA PHE A 198 16.55 -10.90 0.89
C PHE A 198 17.85 -10.28 1.41
N THR A 199 18.87 -10.26 0.57
CA THR A 199 20.05 -9.45 0.84
C THR A 199 19.76 -7.97 0.56
N ILE A 200 20.61 -7.09 1.08
CA ILE A 200 20.52 -5.66 0.74
C ILE A 200 20.67 -5.45 -0.77
N GLU A 201 21.55 -6.22 -1.40
CA GLU A 201 21.79 -6.18 -2.85
C GLU A 201 20.56 -6.59 -3.65
N ASP A 202 19.85 -7.66 -3.23
CA ASP A 202 18.59 -8.09 -3.84
C ASP A 202 17.53 -6.98 -3.78
N TYR A 203 17.42 -6.33 -2.61
CA TYR A 203 16.50 -5.21 -2.42
C TYR A 203 16.87 -4.00 -3.30
N LEU A 204 18.13 -3.59 -3.31
CA LEU A 204 18.56 -2.43 -4.08
C LEU A 204 18.37 -2.66 -5.59
N GLN A 205 18.64 -3.87 -6.07
CA GLN A 205 18.38 -4.23 -7.47
C GLN A 205 16.88 -4.20 -7.79
N MET A 206 16.06 -4.78 -6.91
CA MET A 206 14.60 -4.77 -7.09
C MET A 206 14.05 -3.34 -7.08
N GLU A 207 14.50 -2.50 -6.17
CA GLU A 207 14.04 -1.13 -6.01
C GLU A 207 14.46 -0.24 -7.20
N ALA A 208 15.64 -0.49 -7.79
CA ALA A 208 16.11 0.21 -8.99
C ALA A 208 15.23 -0.08 -10.22
N ASP A 209 14.67 -1.29 -10.31
CA ASP A 209 13.81 -1.72 -11.42
C ASP A 209 12.32 -1.44 -11.14
N SER A 210 11.95 -1.08 -9.92
CA SER A 210 10.57 -0.89 -9.49
C SER A 210 10.06 0.51 -9.79
N ILE A 211 8.78 0.60 -10.20
CA ILE A 211 8.03 1.87 -10.25
C ILE A 211 7.32 2.19 -8.92
N LEU A 212 7.31 1.24 -7.99
CA LEU A 212 6.73 1.36 -6.66
C LEU A 212 7.86 1.40 -5.64
N LYS A 213 7.64 2.11 -4.54
CA LYS A 213 8.60 2.19 -3.44
C LYS A 213 8.41 1.05 -2.47
N HIS A 214 9.52 0.54 -1.97
CA HIS A 214 9.55 -0.49 -0.94
C HIS A 214 10.51 -0.12 0.16
N GLU A 215 10.11 -0.39 1.38
CA GLU A 215 11.01 -0.38 2.53
C GLU A 215 11.67 -1.76 2.67
N TYR A 216 12.87 -1.80 3.25
CA TYR A 216 13.58 -3.04 3.57
C TYR A 216 13.99 -3.01 5.03
N TYR A 217 13.71 -4.08 5.74
CA TYR A 217 14.15 -4.25 7.12
C TYR A 217 14.54 -5.70 7.39
N ASN A 218 15.79 -5.92 7.77
CA ASN A 218 16.32 -7.20 8.24
C ASN A 218 15.93 -8.41 7.37
N GLY A 219 16.11 -8.29 6.06
CA GLY A 219 15.82 -9.36 5.09
C GLY A 219 14.37 -9.41 4.58
N GLU A 220 13.51 -8.51 5.02
CA GLU A 220 12.13 -8.41 4.56
C GLU A 220 11.90 -7.13 3.74
N ILE A 221 11.07 -7.23 2.70
CA ILE A 221 10.73 -6.12 1.81
C ILE A 221 9.24 -5.79 1.96
N PHE A 222 8.92 -4.51 2.14
CA PHE A 222 7.56 -4.02 2.38
C PHE A 222 7.15 -3.01 1.31
N LEU A 223 6.04 -3.26 0.62
CA LEU A 223 5.49 -2.32 -0.34
C LEU A 223 4.90 -1.10 0.38
N MET A 224 5.29 0.09 -0.02
CA MET A 224 4.69 1.32 0.50
C MET A 224 3.31 1.58 -0.11
N ALA A 225 2.34 1.86 0.75
CA ALA A 225 0.99 2.22 0.34
C ALA A 225 0.88 3.71 -0.02
N GLY A 226 -0.06 4.04 -0.90
CA GLY A 226 -0.42 5.44 -1.17
C GLY A 226 -1.11 6.10 0.05
N THR A 227 -0.99 7.43 0.15
CA THR A 227 -1.49 8.22 1.28
C THR A 227 -2.76 9.00 0.93
N ARG A 228 -3.53 9.41 1.95
CA ARG A 228 -4.77 10.19 1.80
C ARG A 228 -4.49 11.66 1.45
N MET A 229 -5.52 12.37 0.99
CA MET A 229 -5.43 13.77 0.56
C MET A 229 -4.87 14.69 1.66
N ASP A 230 -5.41 14.61 2.89
CA ASP A 230 -4.96 15.48 3.99
C ASP A 230 -3.49 15.25 4.34
N HIS A 231 -3.02 14.01 4.31
CA HIS A 231 -1.59 13.69 4.45
C HIS A 231 -0.75 14.41 3.39
N ASN A 232 -1.15 14.32 2.12
CA ASN A 232 -0.44 15.00 1.02
C ASN A 232 -0.48 16.53 1.13
N ILE A 233 -1.60 17.12 1.61
CA ILE A 233 -1.69 18.56 1.86
C ILE A 233 -0.70 18.98 2.94
N ILE A 234 -0.65 18.26 4.07
CA ILE A 234 0.28 18.54 5.17
C ILE A 234 1.74 18.42 4.69
N THR A 235 2.08 17.32 4.02
CA THR A 235 3.43 17.12 3.46
C THR A 235 3.83 18.23 2.50
N SER A 236 2.92 18.66 1.63
CA SER A 236 3.14 19.76 0.69
C SER A 236 3.34 21.11 1.41
N ASN A 237 2.53 21.39 2.44
CA ASN A 237 2.66 22.60 3.25
C ASN A 237 4.03 22.63 3.95
N LEU A 238 4.44 21.53 4.57
CA LEU A 238 5.73 21.39 5.24
C LEU A 238 6.88 21.60 4.27
N MET A 239 6.87 20.93 3.12
CA MET A 239 7.94 21.05 2.13
C MET A 239 8.08 22.51 1.63
N PHE A 240 6.95 23.16 1.32
CA PHE A 240 6.96 24.56 0.87
C PHE A 240 7.49 25.50 1.96
N ARG A 241 7.02 25.37 3.20
CA ARG A 241 7.41 26.27 4.30
C ARG A 241 8.86 26.05 4.73
N LEU A 242 9.28 24.80 4.87
CA LEU A 242 10.67 24.47 5.21
C LEU A 242 11.62 24.88 4.09
N GLY A 243 11.29 24.60 2.83
CA GLY A 243 12.10 25.01 1.69
C GLY A 243 12.32 26.53 1.66
N ALA A 244 11.26 27.33 1.81
CA ALA A 244 11.35 28.78 1.83
C ALA A 244 12.13 29.34 3.03
N LYS A 245 11.93 28.76 4.23
CA LYS A 245 12.61 29.25 5.46
C LYS A 245 14.07 28.80 5.57
N LEU A 246 14.44 27.72 4.87
CA LEU A 246 15.80 27.17 4.86
C LEU A 246 16.65 27.59 3.64
N GLU A 247 16.13 28.40 2.71
CA GLU A 247 16.79 28.78 1.45
C GLU A 247 18.23 29.29 1.62
N ASN A 248 18.50 30.04 2.68
CA ASN A 248 19.82 30.60 2.99
C ASN A 248 20.50 29.93 4.20
N SER A 249 20.13 28.70 4.50
CA SER A 249 20.60 27.89 5.62
C SER A 249 21.49 26.75 5.11
N PRO A 250 22.40 26.22 5.95
CA PRO A 250 23.12 24.99 5.62
C PRO A 250 22.24 23.74 5.66
N CYS A 251 20.95 23.86 5.96
CA CYS A 251 20.01 22.77 6.07
C CYS A 251 19.10 22.71 4.84
N GLN A 252 18.87 21.50 4.32
CA GLN A 252 18.02 21.26 3.16
C GLN A 252 16.95 20.21 3.46
N PRO A 253 15.65 20.48 3.18
CA PRO A 253 14.59 19.49 3.30
C PRO A 253 14.50 18.62 2.04
N PHE A 254 14.15 17.35 2.24
CA PHE A 254 13.90 16.35 1.20
C PHE A 254 12.55 15.67 1.45
N GLY A 255 11.83 15.36 0.38
CA GLY A 255 10.57 14.62 0.43
C GLY A 255 10.77 13.12 0.41
N SER A 256 9.65 12.41 0.39
CA SER A 256 9.57 10.95 0.49
C SER A 256 10.15 10.18 -0.71
N ASP A 257 10.74 10.86 -1.70
CA ASP A 257 11.43 10.19 -2.81
C ASP A 257 12.90 9.86 -2.48
N LEU A 258 13.45 10.47 -1.42
CA LEU A 258 14.80 10.19 -0.95
C LEU A 258 14.75 9.12 0.15
N ARG A 259 15.38 7.99 -0.14
CA ARG A 259 15.48 6.86 0.79
C ARG A 259 16.53 7.12 1.87
N ILE A 260 16.24 6.71 3.09
CA ILE A 260 17.19 6.75 4.20
C ILE A 260 17.67 5.34 4.50
N TYR A 261 18.98 5.16 4.68
CA TYR A 261 19.59 3.94 5.16
C TYR A 261 20.05 4.09 6.61
N VAL A 262 19.50 3.26 7.48
CA VAL A 262 19.90 3.15 8.90
C VAL A 262 20.78 1.92 9.04
N GLU A 263 22.07 2.08 8.89
CA GLU A 263 23.07 1.01 8.85
C GLU A 263 23.00 0.08 10.07
N LYS A 264 22.80 0.64 11.27
CA LYS A 264 22.74 -0.12 12.53
C LYS A 264 21.65 -1.21 12.55
N HIS A 265 20.62 -1.05 11.73
CA HIS A 265 19.44 -1.91 11.74
C HIS A 265 19.12 -2.54 10.39
N ASP A 266 20.00 -2.40 9.39
CA ASP A 266 19.75 -2.81 8.00
C ASP A 266 18.37 -2.38 7.51
N LEU A 267 18.02 -1.08 7.79
CA LEU A 267 16.74 -0.49 7.43
C LEU A 267 16.91 0.48 6.27
N PHE A 268 16.15 0.27 5.19
CA PHE A 268 15.91 1.26 4.14
C PHE A 268 14.47 1.71 4.21
N THR A 269 14.24 3.01 4.33
CA THR A 269 12.90 3.58 4.54
C THR A 269 12.76 4.93 3.85
N TYR A 270 11.53 5.37 3.62
CA TYR A 270 11.20 6.63 2.97
C TYR A 270 10.35 7.49 3.91
N PRO A 271 10.94 8.30 4.79
CA PRO A 271 10.16 9.21 5.61
C PRO A 271 9.43 10.24 4.75
N ASP A 272 8.33 10.77 5.25
CA ASP A 272 7.58 11.81 4.54
C ASP A 272 8.43 13.04 4.23
N LEU A 273 9.25 13.48 5.22
CA LEU A 273 10.29 14.48 5.02
C LEU A 273 11.53 14.15 5.86
N SER A 274 12.67 14.47 5.31
CA SER A 274 13.95 14.49 6.05
C SER A 274 14.66 15.84 5.85
N ILE A 275 15.43 16.26 6.84
CA ILE A 275 16.24 17.49 6.75
C ILE A 275 17.69 17.11 7.05
N VAL A 276 18.59 17.54 6.18
CA VAL A 276 20.04 17.41 6.38
C VAL A 276 20.64 18.78 6.59
N CYS A 277 21.44 18.92 7.62
CA CYS A 277 22.21 20.14 7.88
C CYS A 277 23.70 19.86 7.63
N GLY A 278 24.27 20.50 6.61
CA GLY A 278 25.65 20.28 6.16
C GLY A 278 25.76 19.40 4.92
N GLU A 279 26.87 18.69 4.77
CA GLU A 279 27.16 17.85 3.61
C GLU A 279 26.29 16.60 3.62
N LEU A 280 25.83 16.16 2.42
CA LEU A 280 25.08 14.93 2.25
C LEU A 280 26.02 13.73 2.32
N VAL A 281 25.71 12.76 3.16
CA VAL A 281 26.42 11.49 3.24
C VAL A 281 25.51 10.39 2.73
N THR A 282 25.98 9.66 1.72
CA THR A 282 25.24 8.58 1.07
C THR A 282 25.98 7.25 1.20
N ARG A 283 25.23 6.14 1.13
CA ARG A 283 25.82 4.79 1.11
C ARG A 283 26.51 4.58 -0.24
N ASP A 284 27.78 4.20 -0.22
CA ASP A 284 28.55 3.79 -1.42
C ASP A 284 28.52 4.80 -2.57
N ASN A 285 28.38 6.10 -2.27
CA ASN A 285 28.14 7.18 -3.24
C ASN A 285 26.85 7.01 -4.07
N ASP A 286 25.93 6.18 -3.63
CA ASP A 286 24.62 6.04 -4.23
C ASP A 286 23.72 7.21 -3.83
N GLN A 287 23.37 8.06 -4.79
CA GLN A 287 22.57 9.27 -4.58
C GLN A 287 21.15 9.01 -4.04
N PHE A 288 20.69 7.77 -4.04
CA PHE A 288 19.36 7.40 -3.56
C PHE A 288 19.30 7.03 -2.07
N ASN A 289 20.43 6.78 -1.43
CA ASN A 289 20.50 6.27 -0.05
C ASN A 289 21.20 7.25 0.89
N LEU A 290 20.42 8.14 1.51
CA LEU A 290 20.91 9.11 2.49
C LEU A 290 21.18 8.44 3.84
N MET A 291 22.28 8.81 4.52
CA MET A 291 22.67 8.22 5.80
C MET A 291 22.69 9.20 6.97
N ASN A 292 22.60 10.50 6.73
CA ASN A 292 22.83 11.51 7.76
C ASN A 292 21.72 12.57 7.92
N PRO A 293 20.43 12.18 8.01
CA PRO A 293 19.41 13.15 8.32
C PRO A 293 19.63 13.74 9.72
N SER A 294 19.43 15.03 9.85
CA SER A 294 19.49 15.77 11.12
C SER A 294 18.12 15.82 11.80
N ALA A 295 17.05 15.88 11.01
CA ALA A 295 15.68 15.76 11.46
C ALA A 295 14.84 14.91 10.50
N ILE A 296 13.85 14.21 11.03
CA ILE A 296 12.86 13.43 10.28
C ILE A 296 11.47 13.86 10.71
N ILE A 297 10.56 13.96 9.74
CA ILE A 297 9.15 14.28 9.97
C ILE A 297 8.30 13.20 9.31
N GLU A 298 7.39 12.59 10.09
CA GLU A 298 6.39 11.64 9.59
C GLU A 298 4.97 12.21 9.78
N VAL A 299 4.17 12.11 8.74
CA VAL A 299 2.75 12.48 8.77
C VAL A 299 1.93 11.23 9.00
N LEU A 300 1.41 11.08 10.20
CA LEU A 300 0.76 9.86 10.67
C LEU A 300 -0.53 9.55 9.90
N SER A 301 -0.64 8.33 9.44
CA SER A 301 -1.88 7.74 8.94
C SER A 301 -2.52 6.81 9.99
N PRO A 302 -3.83 6.50 9.90
CA PRO A 302 -4.45 5.56 10.83
C PRO A 302 -3.81 4.17 10.86
N SER A 303 -3.20 3.75 9.76
CA SER A 303 -2.57 2.43 9.62
C SER A 303 -1.13 2.38 10.11
N THR A 304 -0.42 3.52 10.16
CA THR A 304 1.02 3.54 10.49
C THR A 304 1.34 4.23 11.82
N LYS A 305 0.39 4.97 12.40
CA LYS A 305 0.61 5.84 13.56
C LYS A 305 1.29 5.15 14.75
N ASP A 306 0.96 3.90 15.05
CA ASP A 306 1.50 3.19 16.20
C ASP A 306 2.92 2.69 15.90
N TYR A 307 3.18 2.26 14.68
CA TYR A 307 4.51 1.91 14.19
C TYR A 307 5.45 3.13 14.14
N ASP A 308 4.98 4.26 13.59
CA ASP A 308 5.78 5.48 13.49
C ASP A 308 6.12 6.08 14.87
N ARG A 309 5.19 5.95 15.87
CA ARG A 309 5.45 6.37 17.26
C ARG A 309 6.38 5.44 18.02
N GLY A 310 6.38 4.17 17.71
CA GLY A 310 7.10 3.12 18.43
C GLY A 310 8.33 2.62 17.69
N ASP A 311 8.18 1.50 17.02
CA ASP A 311 9.29 0.72 16.45
C ASP A 311 10.10 1.53 15.43
N LYS A 312 9.47 2.29 14.55
CA LYS A 312 10.16 3.10 13.54
C LYS A 312 11.04 4.18 14.19
N PHE A 313 10.55 4.83 15.25
CA PHE A 313 11.36 5.80 16.00
C PHE A 313 12.57 5.14 16.67
N GLU A 314 12.41 3.96 17.27
CA GLU A 314 13.55 3.22 17.87
C GLU A 314 14.60 2.88 16.79
N LEU A 315 14.19 2.48 15.60
CA LEU A 315 15.07 2.23 14.48
C LEU A 315 15.81 3.51 14.02
N TYR A 316 15.10 4.64 13.93
CA TYR A 316 15.69 5.93 13.57
C TYR A 316 16.72 6.44 14.59
N LYS A 317 16.61 6.06 15.87
CA LYS A 317 17.64 6.37 16.89
C LYS A 317 18.99 5.73 16.57
N GLY A 318 19.05 4.76 15.65
CA GLY A 318 20.29 4.22 15.09
C GLY A 318 21.10 5.23 14.26
N LEU A 319 20.47 6.29 13.76
CA LEU A 319 21.13 7.38 13.04
C LEU A 319 21.87 8.29 14.05
N SER A 320 23.19 8.32 13.99
CA SER A 320 24.01 9.14 14.91
C SER A 320 23.80 10.65 14.70
N THR A 321 23.39 11.06 13.52
CA THR A 321 23.15 12.46 13.13
C THR A 321 21.77 12.96 13.50
N LEU A 322 20.82 12.08 13.76
CA LEU A 322 19.44 12.46 14.07
C LEU A 322 19.37 13.19 15.40
N ARG A 323 18.81 14.40 15.39
CA ARG A 323 18.60 15.29 16.54
C ARG A 323 17.13 15.53 16.84
N GLU A 324 16.28 15.36 15.84
CA GLU A 324 14.87 15.72 15.96
C GLU A 324 14.00 14.76 15.17
N TYR A 325 12.88 14.34 15.79
CA TYR A 325 11.86 13.52 15.17
C TYR A 325 10.49 14.14 15.44
N VAL A 326 9.73 14.38 14.39
CA VAL A 326 8.43 15.05 14.50
C VAL A 326 7.35 14.17 13.88
N LEU A 327 6.29 13.98 14.62
CA LEU A 327 5.09 13.25 14.19
C LEU A 327 3.92 14.22 14.05
N ILE A 328 3.24 14.21 12.91
CA ILE A 328 2.13 15.11 12.60
C ILE A 328 0.90 14.27 12.26
N ASP A 329 -0.15 14.38 13.08
CA ASP A 329 -1.38 13.61 12.85
C ASP A 329 -2.11 14.15 11.60
N SER A 330 -2.47 13.27 10.65
CA SER A 330 -3.17 13.66 9.42
C SER A 330 -4.69 13.81 9.57
N ARG A 331 -5.25 13.64 10.77
CA ARG A 331 -6.70 13.65 11.04
C ARG A 331 -7.13 14.63 12.14
N SER A 332 -6.19 15.15 12.88
CA SER A 332 -6.43 16.11 13.97
C SER A 332 -5.25 17.06 14.10
N VAL A 333 -5.50 18.26 14.66
CA VAL A 333 -4.43 19.20 14.97
C VAL A 333 -3.63 18.64 16.14
N LEU A 334 -2.56 17.92 15.82
CA LEU A 334 -1.69 17.27 16.79
C LEU A 334 -0.29 17.10 16.21
N VAL A 335 0.71 17.68 16.87
CA VAL A 335 2.12 17.50 16.57
C VAL A 335 2.82 16.99 17.81
N GLU A 336 3.62 15.95 17.64
CA GLU A 336 4.47 15.37 18.67
C GLU A 336 5.93 15.52 18.23
N GLN A 337 6.74 16.16 19.05
CA GLN A 337 8.14 16.47 18.76
C GLN A 337 9.06 15.79 19.78
N PHE A 338 10.06 15.10 19.28
CA PHE A 338 11.12 14.52 20.06
C PHE A 338 12.44 15.20 19.68
N VAL A 339 13.15 15.75 20.65
CA VAL A 339 14.42 16.44 20.44
C VAL A 339 15.49 15.79 21.32
N LYS A 340 16.65 15.50 20.72
CA LYS A 340 17.79 14.91 21.41
C LYS A 340 18.62 16.03 22.02
N ASN A 341 18.68 16.06 23.35
CA ASN A 341 19.50 17.03 24.09
C ASN A 341 21.00 16.76 23.99
N THR A 342 21.81 17.65 24.54
CA THR A 342 23.28 17.55 24.54
C THR A 342 23.80 16.33 25.31
N ASN A 343 23.03 15.78 26.24
CA ASN A 343 23.36 14.57 27.01
C ASN A 343 23.00 13.28 26.26
N GLY A 344 22.36 13.40 25.07
CA GLY A 344 21.93 12.27 24.25
C GLY A 344 20.55 11.72 24.62
N GLU A 345 19.80 12.37 25.51
CA GLU A 345 18.47 11.99 25.92
C GLU A 345 17.42 12.65 25.04
N TRP A 346 16.31 11.97 24.78
CA TRP A 346 15.20 12.49 24.00
C TRP A 346 14.18 13.17 24.92
N THR A 347 13.89 14.44 24.66
CA THR A 347 12.83 15.21 25.28
C THR A 347 11.59 15.19 24.40
N PHE A 348 10.40 15.27 25.00
CA PHE A 348 9.11 15.20 24.31
C PHE A 348 8.33 16.48 24.49
N GLN A 349 7.75 17.00 23.40
CA GLN A 349 6.81 18.13 23.41
C GLN A 349 5.59 17.78 22.55
N LYS A 350 4.44 18.35 22.91
CA LYS A 350 3.17 18.12 22.23
C LYS A 350 2.47 19.46 21.97
N TYR A 351 1.98 19.62 20.75
CA TYR A 351 1.25 20.79 20.28
C TYR A 351 -0.12 20.35 19.77
N SER A 352 -1.19 21.01 20.20
CA SER A 352 -2.57 20.60 19.88
C SER A 352 -3.53 21.74 19.60
N GLN A 353 -3.05 22.98 19.65
CA GLN A 353 -3.83 24.16 19.29
C GLN A 353 -3.35 24.69 17.94
N VAL A 354 -4.27 25.21 17.13
CA VAL A 354 -3.93 25.73 15.80
C VAL A 354 -2.98 26.94 15.88
N GLU A 355 -3.04 27.67 17.00
CA GLU A 355 -2.21 28.83 17.34
C GLU A 355 -0.82 28.44 17.84
N ASP A 356 -0.57 27.18 18.18
CA ASP A 356 0.74 26.71 18.63
C ASP A 356 1.78 26.90 17.54
N ILE A 357 3.02 27.08 17.98
CA ILE A 357 4.19 27.23 17.10
C ILE A 357 5.16 26.07 17.38
N LEU A 358 5.37 25.22 16.38
CA LEU A 358 6.44 24.24 16.38
C LEU A 358 7.76 24.94 16.10
N LEU A 359 8.68 24.91 17.05
CA LEU A 359 10.06 25.31 16.83
C LEU A 359 10.89 24.07 16.51
N MET A 360 11.34 23.96 15.26
CA MET A 360 12.30 22.93 14.83
C MET A 360 13.69 23.27 15.42
N GLU A 361 14.07 22.68 16.54
CA GLU A 361 15.30 23.02 17.26
C GLU A 361 16.57 22.75 16.44
N THR A 362 16.56 21.70 15.61
CA THR A 362 17.67 21.34 14.74
C THR A 362 17.98 22.41 13.70
N THR A 363 16.97 23.13 13.22
CA THR A 363 17.13 24.12 12.12
C THR A 363 16.89 25.55 12.57
N GLY A 364 16.31 25.78 13.75
CA GLY A 364 15.86 27.07 14.23
C GLY A 364 14.61 27.62 13.53
N VAL A 365 13.95 26.81 12.69
CA VAL A 365 12.75 27.23 11.95
C VAL A 365 11.50 27.09 12.82
N SER A 366 10.70 28.13 12.86
CA SER A 366 9.36 28.13 13.49
C SER A 366 8.27 27.93 12.44
N LEU A 367 7.33 27.00 12.70
CA LEU A 367 6.15 26.73 11.89
C LEU A 367 4.91 26.82 12.77
N SER A 368 3.94 27.68 12.42
CA SER A 368 2.64 27.62 13.11
C SER A 368 1.87 26.37 12.69
N LEU A 369 1.08 25.81 13.60
CA LEU A 369 0.21 24.69 13.22
C LEU A 369 -0.82 25.13 12.19
N GLU A 370 -1.23 26.39 12.17
CA GLU A 370 -2.06 26.97 11.11
C GLU A 370 -1.41 26.84 9.72
N GLU A 371 -0.08 27.07 9.62
CA GLU A 371 0.67 26.88 8.38
C GLU A 371 0.77 25.41 7.96
N ILE A 372 0.99 24.51 8.94
CA ILE A 372 1.13 23.05 8.70
C ILE A 372 -0.20 22.49 8.20
N TYR A 373 -1.31 22.82 8.85
CA TYR A 373 -2.63 22.30 8.57
C TYR A 373 -3.47 23.15 7.59
N ALA A 374 -2.84 24.14 6.93
CA ALA A 374 -3.54 24.99 5.96
C ALA A 374 -4.18 24.15 4.85
N ARG A 375 -5.46 24.43 4.53
CA ARG A 375 -6.25 23.76 3.47
C ARG A 375 -6.62 22.30 3.75
N THR A 376 -6.34 21.77 4.94
CA THR A 376 -6.87 20.45 5.34
C THR A 376 -8.37 20.55 5.65
N GLN A 377 -9.08 19.42 5.53
CA GLN A 377 -10.53 19.36 5.74
C GLN A 377 -10.91 19.02 7.20
N PHE A 378 -10.08 19.38 8.18
CA PHE A 378 -10.46 19.18 9.57
C PHE A 378 -11.67 20.03 9.93
N PRO A 379 -12.61 19.50 10.74
CA PRO A 379 -13.64 20.34 11.33
C PRO A 379 -12.92 21.44 12.11
N LYS A 380 -13.10 22.70 11.69
CA LYS A 380 -12.69 23.85 12.51
C LYS A 380 -13.35 23.65 13.85
N LEU A 381 -12.54 23.49 14.89
CA LEU A 381 -13.05 23.56 16.26
C LEU A 381 -13.77 24.90 16.38
N THR A 382 -15.10 24.85 16.24
CA THR A 382 -15.95 26.02 16.55
C THR A 382 -15.71 26.37 18.00
N ARG A 383 -15.25 27.58 18.22
CA ARG A 383 -15.08 28.21 19.54
C ARG A 383 -16.37 28.14 20.36
#